data_ab4b48249d01199093de66f666e3f7a3
#
_entry.id   ab4b48249d01199093de66f666e3f7a3
#
_cell.length_a   1.000
_cell.length_b   1.000
_cell.length_c   1.000
_cell.angle_alpha   90.00
_cell.angle_beta   90.00
_cell.angle_gamma   90.00
#
_symmetry.space_group_name_H-M   'P 1'
#
loop_
_entity.id
_entity.type
_entity.pdbx_description
1 polymer ?
#
loop_
_entity_poly.entity_id
_entity_poly.type
_entity_poly.pdbx_seq_one_letter_code
_entity_poly.pdbx_strand_id
1 'polypeptide(L)'
;MSDFCSLEGNTALVTGGSRGIGRAIALELARAGANVTLSYRSGKDEAEAVASEAGAKAVQADVADPDGAKRLVDEAGELDILVNNAGVTRDGLLARMSDDDWNDVIATNLCGVFHTCRAVARGMMKRRGGSIVNISSIVGLHGNPGQTNYSASKAGIIGFTKALARELGNRGVRANVVAPGYVDTRLTQVIADEMKELMLANTPLGRFGTPEDVAGAVRFLCSDEAAFITGEVLLVDGGLGM
;
A
#
# COMPACT_ATOMS: atom_id res chain seq x y z
N MET A 1 6.20 -20.30 -21.94
CA MET A 1 6.13 -18.84 -21.84
C MET A 1 5.72 -18.55 -20.41
N SER A 2 6.52 -17.79 -19.63
CA SER A 2 6.07 -17.34 -18.31
C SER A 2 4.82 -16.48 -18.51
N ASP A 3 3.79 -16.70 -17.69
CA ASP A 3 2.61 -15.83 -17.72
C ASP A 3 3.04 -14.40 -17.40
N PHE A 4 2.54 -13.42 -18.15
CA PHE A 4 2.84 -12.00 -17.97
C PHE A 4 2.53 -11.57 -16.53
N CYS A 5 3.49 -10.91 -15.86
CA CYS A 5 3.42 -10.55 -14.44
C CYS A 5 3.18 -11.74 -13.49
N SER A 6 3.75 -12.91 -13.77
CA SER A 6 3.74 -14.04 -12.84
C SER A 6 4.55 -13.71 -11.58
N LEU A 7 4.05 -14.19 -10.44
CA LEU A 7 4.70 -14.08 -9.13
C LEU A 7 4.90 -15.48 -8.52
N GLU A 8 4.92 -16.51 -9.36
CA GLU A 8 5.05 -17.89 -8.91
C GLU A 8 6.36 -18.08 -8.13
N GLY A 9 6.26 -18.69 -6.96
CA GLY A 9 7.39 -18.92 -6.07
C GLY A 9 7.79 -17.75 -5.19
N ASN A 10 7.23 -16.55 -5.40
CA ASN A 10 7.51 -15.40 -4.54
C ASN A 10 6.71 -15.47 -3.22
N THR A 11 7.31 -14.98 -2.14
CA THR A 11 6.66 -14.78 -0.85
C THR A 11 6.35 -13.31 -0.66
N ALA A 12 5.07 -12.98 -0.42
CA ALA A 12 4.57 -11.62 -0.32
C ALA A 12 3.93 -11.31 1.04
N LEU A 13 4.18 -10.11 1.56
CA LEU A 13 3.48 -9.54 2.69
C LEU A 13 2.67 -8.33 2.25
N VAL A 14 1.36 -8.33 2.55
CA VAL A 14 0.45 -7.20 2.33
C VAL A 14 -0.05 -6.67 3.66
N THR A 15 0.32 -5.45 4.04
CA THR A 15 -0.18 -4.85 5.28
C THR A 15 -1.58 -4.26 5.10
N GLY A 16 -2.46 -4.46 6.11
CA GLY A 16 -3.86 -4.01 6.00
C GLY A 16 -4.65 -4.73 4.91
N GLY A 17 -4.43 -6.04 4.75
CA GLY A 17 -4.98 -6.86 3.67
C GLY A 17 -6.41 -7.36 3.86
N SER A 18 -7.09 -7.00 4.96
CA SER A 18 -8.41 -7.55 5.28
C SER A 18 -9.59 -6.96 4.50
N ARG A 19 -9.41 -5.80 3.85
CA ARG A 19 -10.48 -5.10 3.11
C ARG A 19 -9.95 -4.12 2.06
N GLY A 20 -10.87 -3.61 1.23
CA GLY A 20 -10.60 -2.54 0.25
C GLY A 20 -9.43 -2.86 -0.68
N ILE A 21 -8.57 -1.89 -0.91
CA ILE A 21 -7.39 -2.01 -1.78
C ILE A 21 -6.46 -3.14 -1.31
N GLY A 22 -6.21 -3.25 0.00
CA GLY A 22 -5.33 -4.30 0.54
C GLY A 22 -5.85 -5.71 0.29
N ARG A 23 -7.19 -5.92 0.41
CA ARG A 23 -7.82 -7.20 0.05
C ARG A 23 -7.61 -7.51 -1.44
N ALA A 24 -7.91 -6.55 -2.31
CA ALA A 24 -7.74 -6.76 -3.75
C ALA A 24 -6.28 -7.08 -4.12
N ILE A 25 -5.31 -6.39 -3.49
CA ILE A 25 -3.89 -6.67 -3.67
C ILE A 25 -3.55 -8.09 -3.21
N ALA A 26 -3.98 -8.50 -2.01
CA ALA A 26 -3.69 -9.85 -1.49
C ALA A 26 -4.23 -10.95 -2.42
N LEU A 27 -5.46 -10.79 -2.91
CA LEU A 27 -6.07 -11.72 -3.86
C LEU A 27 -5.35 -11.74 -5.22
N GLU A 28 -4.98 -10.57 -5.74
CA GLU A 28 -4.32 -10.46 -7.04
C GLU A 28 -2.91 -11.06 -7.02
N LEU A 29 -2.13 -10.81 -5.96
CA LEU A 29 -0.80 -11.41 -5.82
C LEU A 29 -0.90 -12.93 -5.66
N ALA A 30 -1.87 -13.45 -4.91
CA ALA A 30 -2.11 -14.88 -4.77
C ALA A 30 -2.53 -15.53 -6.11
N ARG A 31 -3.42 -14.89 -6.88
CA ARG A 31 -3.78 -15.35 -8.23
C ARG A 31 -2.60 -15.37 -9.19
N ALA A 32 -1.64 -14.48 -9.01
CA ALA A 32 -0.40 -14.44 -9.79
C ALA A 32 0.63 -15.49 -9.34
N GLY A 33 0.33 -16.32 -8.33
CA GLY A 33 1.16 -17.43 -7.86
C GLY A 33 2.01 -17.13 -6.62
N ALA A 34 1.89 -15.93 -5.99
CA ALA A 34 2.64 -15.64 -4.79
C ALA A 34 2.08 -16.35 -3.54
N ASN A 35 2.96 -16.74 -2.62
CA ASN A 35 2.60 -17.15 -1.26
C ASN A 35 2.35 -15.90 -0.42
N VAL A 36 1.08 -15.59 -0.14
CA VAL A 36 0.70 -14.33 0.50
C VAL A 36 0.51 -14.48 2.01
N THR A 37 1.11 -13.58 2.77
CA THR A 37 0.71 -13.26 4.13
C THR A 37 0.04 -11.88 4.12
N LEU A 38 -1.14 -11.77 4.71
CA LEU A 38 -1.80 -10.47 4.91
C LEU A 38 -1.83 -10.10 6.39
N SER A 39 -1.71 -8.81 6.71
CA SER A 39 -1.89 -8.37 8.09
C SER A 39 -3.17 -7.58 8.29
N TYR A 40 -3.66 -7.59 9.52
CA TYR A 40 -4.79 -6.80 9.98
C TYR A 40 -4.57 -6.33 11.42
N ARG A 41 -5.12 -5.18 11.80
CA ARG A 41 -5.12 -4.69 13.17
C ARG A 41 -6.40 -5.12 13.91
N SER A 42 -7.54 -5.01 13.23
CA SER A 42 -8.87 -5.39 13.70
C SER A 42 -9.67 -6.05 12.58
N GLY A 43 -10.80 -6.70 12.92
CA GLY A 43 -11.60 -7.41 11.92
C GLY A 43 -11.01 -8.78 11.56
N LYS A 44 -10.83 -9.63 12.58
CA LYS A 44 -10.26 -10.97 12.42
C LYS A 44 -11.03 -11.80 11.40
N ASP A 45 -12.36 -11.85 11.52
CA ASP A 45 -13.20 -12.67 10.64
C ASP A 45 -13.10 -12.23 9.17
N GLU A 46 -13.05 -10.91 8.91
CA GLU A 46 -12.82 -10.37 7.57
C GLU A 46 -11.43 -10.78 7.02
N ALA A 47 -10.40 -10.72 7.86
CA ALA A 47 -9.05 -11.10 7.46
C ALA A 47 -8.92 -12.61 7.18
N GLU A 48 -9.53 -13.46 8.01
CA GLU A 48 -9.55 -14.91 7.82
C GLU A 48 -10.35 -15.31 6.56
N ALA A 49 -11.45 -14.62 6.26
CA ALA A 49 -12.21 -14.82 5.03
C ALA A 49 -11.36 -14.52 3.79
N VAL A 50 -10.63 -13.40 3.78
CA VAL A 50 -9.71 -13.04 2.68
C VAL A 50 -8.57 -14.05 2.58
N ALA A 51 -7.99 -14.46 3.70
CA ALA A 51 -6.92 -15.44 3.72
C ALA A 51 -7.38 -16.80 3.15
N SER A 52 -8.58 -17.24 3.51
CA SER A 52 -9.19 -18.46 2.96
C SER A 52 -9.42 -18.37 1.45
N GLU A 53 -9.95 -17.23 0.95
CA GLU A 53 -10.20 -16.99 -0.47
C GLU A 53 -8.89 -16.96 -1.29
N ALA A 54 -7.84 -16.38 -0.71
CA ALA A 54 -6.53 -16.24 -1.35
C ALA A 54 -5.62 -17.47 -1.20
N GLY A 55 -5.97 -18.44 -0.36
CA GLY A 55 -5.03 -19.47 0.07
C GLY A 55 -3.83 -18.91 0.85
N ALA A 56 -4.04 -17.81 1.59
CA ALA A 56 -3.05 -17.00 2.26
C ALA A 56 -3.05 -17.21 3.79
N LYS A 57 -2.07 -16.62 4.48
CA LYS A 57 -2.02 -16.54 5.94
C LYS A 57 -2.48 -15.15 6.42
N ALA A 58 -3.34 -15.07 7.43
CA ALA A 58 -3.69 -13.83 8.12
C ALA A 58 -2.93 -13.70 9.44
N VAL A 59 -2.31 -12.53 9.69
CA VAL A 59 -1.55 -12.24 10.91
C VAL A 59 -2.06 -10.94 11.54
N GLN A 60 -2.40 -10.98 12.82
CA GLN A 60 -2.76 -9.76 13.56
C GLN A 60 -1.51 -8.99 13.97
N ALA A 61 -1.40 -7.76 13.48
CA ALA A 61 -0.31 -6.87 13.84
C ALA A 61 -0.72 -5.41 13.74
N ASP A 62 -0.19 -4.57 14.62
CA ASP A 62 -0.20 -3.13 14.46
C ASP A 62 1.16 -2.68 13.89
N VAL A 63 1.15 -2.15 12.66
CA VAL A 63 2.37 -1.67 12.01
C VAL A 63 2.91 -0.37 12.62
N ALA A 64 2.08 0.36 13.38
CA ALA A 64 2.51 1.53 14.12
C ALA A 64 3.44 1.16 15.28
N ASP A 65 3.30 -0.06 15.84
CA ASP A 65 4.20 -0.62 16.84
C ASP A 65 5.44 -1.23 16.16
N PRO A 66 6.66 -0.74 16.46
CA PRO A 66 7.89 -1.27 15.87
C PRO A 66 8.10 -2.77 16.10
N ASP A 67 7.76 -3.26 17.29
CA ASP A 67 7.88 -4.67 17.65
C ASP A 67 6.78 -5.50 16.96
N GLY A 68 5.59 -4.94 16.84
CA GLY A 68 4.49 -5.53 16.06
C GLY A 68 4.84 -5.71 14.59
N ALA A 69 5.40 -4.68 13.96
CA ALA A 69 5.88 -4.73 12.58
C ALA A 69 7.02 -5.74 12.39
N LYS A 70 7.95 -5.80 13.35
CA LYS A 70 9.04 -6.78 13.31
C LYS A 70 8.51 -8.22 13.43
N ARG A 71 7.64 -8.49 14.41
CA ARG A 71 7.02 -9.83 14.57
C ARG A 71 6.25 -10.24 13.31
N LEU A 72 5.51 -9.31 12.69
CA LEU A 72 4.79 -9.56 11.45
C LEU A 72 5.71 -10.04 10.33
N VAL A 73 6.83 -9.35 10.13
CA VAL A 73 7.82 -9.73 9.11
C VAL A 73 8.48 -11.07 9.45
N ASP A 74 8.85 -11.29 10.71
CA ASP A 74 9.42 -12.56 11.16
C ASP A 74 8.44 -13.75 10.94
N GLU A 75 7.14 -13.55 11.18
CA GLU A 75 6.09 -14.55 10.95
C GLU A 75 5.77 -14.78 9.47
N ALA A 76 5.96 -13.79 8.62
CA ALA A 76 5.82 -13.93 7.18
C ALA A 76 7.01 -14.64 6.52
N GLY A 77 8.15 -14.70 7.20
CA GLY A 77 9.34 -15.40 6.74
C GLY A 77 10.21 -14.58 5.78
N GLU A 78 10.93 -15.26 4.89
CA GLU A 78 11.75 -14.61 3.87
C GLU A 78 10.87 -14.02 2.77
N LEU A 79 10.85 -12.69 2.68
CA LEU A 79 9.96 -11.95 1.78
C LEU A 79 10.66 -11.49 0.51
N ASP A 80 10.08 -11.82 -0.64
CA ASP A 80 10.45 -11.26 -1.95
C ASP A 80 9.68 -9.98 -2.26
N ILE A 81 8.45 -9.88 -1.72
CA ILE A 81 7.55 -8.76 -1.97
C ILE A 81 7.02 -8.21 -0.64
N LEU A 82 7.11 -6.88 -0.46
CA LEU A 82 6.45 -6.15 0.61
C LEU A 82 5.51 -5.10 0.02
N VAL A 83 4.21 -5.19 0.35
CA VAL A 83 3.24 -4.15 0.01
C VAL A 83 2.76 -3.45 1.28
N ASN A 84 3.14 -2.20 1.45
CA ASN A 84 2.70 -1.34 2.55
C ASN A 84 1.41 -0.62 2.15
N ASN A 85 0.29 -1.18 2.57
CA ASN A 85 -1.04 -0.63 2.29
C ASN A 85 -1.77 -0.19 3.56
N ALA A 86 -1.42 -0.69 4.75
CA ALA A 86 -2.06 -0.29 6.00
C ALA A 86 -2.08 1.24 6.17
N GLY A 87 -3.26 1.78 6.49
CA GLY A 87 -3.41 3.22 6.68
C GLY A 87 -4.75 3.58 7.29
N VAL A 88 -4.78 4.76 7.90
CA VAL A 88 -5.96 5.37 8.52
C VAL A 88 -6.10 6.81 8.06
N THR A 89 -7.33 7.36 8.20
CA THR A 89 -7.61 8.79 8.05
C THR A 89 -8.20 9.31 9.36
N ARG A 90 -7.90 10.58 9.68
CA ARG A 90 -8.52 11.36 10.75
C ARG A 90 -8.71 12.76 10.19
N ASP A 91 -9.77 12.92 9.41
CA ASP A 91 -10.03 14.14 8.66
C ASP A 91 -10.57 15.24 9.58
N GLY A 92 -10.05 16.45 9.41
CA GLY A 92 -10.43 17.61 10.19
C GLY A 92 -9.67 18.84 9.71
N LEU A 93 -10.30 20.02 9.79
CA LEU A 93 -9.61 21.29 9.49
C LEU A 93 -8.45 21.49 10.48
N LEU A 94 -7.32 21.98 10.00
CA LEU A 94 -6.09 22.13 10.79
C LEU A 94 -6.32 22.84 12.14
N ALA A 95 -7.15 23.89 12.16
CA ALA A 95 -7.45 24.63 13.39
C ALA A 95 -8.24 23.84 14.46
N ARG A 96 -8.76 22.67 14.12
CA ARG A 96 -9.53 21.77 15.01
C ARG A 96 -8.93 20.38 15.12
N MET A 97 -7.87 20.10 14.38
CA MET A 97 -7.18 18.81 14.40
C MET A 97 -6.48 18.62 15.75
N SER A 98 -6.72 17.52 16.42
CA SER A 98 -6.01 17.19 17.65
C SER A 98 -4.61 16.61 17.36
N ASP A 99 -3.71 16.73 18.35
CA ASP A 99 -2.40 16.06 18.27
C ASP A 99 -2.55 14.54 18.16
N ASP A 100 -3.56 13.96 18.77
CA ASP A 100 -3.84 12.51 18.67
C ASP A 100 -4.25 12.12 17.26
N ASP A 101 -5.10 12.90 16.57
CA ASP A 101 -5.48 12.63 15.17
C ASP A 101 -4.28 12.74 14.23
N TRP A 102 -3.42 13.73 14.48
CA TRP A 102 -2.17 13.87 13.74
C TRP A 102 -1.25 12.66 13.98
N ASN A 103 -0.99 12.34 15.24
CA ASN A 103 -0.06 11.29 15.62
C ASN A 103 -0.53 9.90 15.17
N ASP A 104 -1.84 9.57 15.27
CA ASP A 104 -2.40 8.28 14.81
C ASP A 104 -2.16 8.08 13.30
N VAL A 105 -2.39 9.14 12.50
CA VAL A 105 -2.18 9.08 11.05
C VAL A 105 -0.69 8.95 10.71
N ILE A 106 0.19 9.73 11.32
CA ILE A 106 1.63 9.65 11.05
C ILE A 106 2.20 8.31 11.52
N ALA A 107 1.82 7.85 12.71
CA ALA A 107 2.30 6.57 13.26
C ALA A 107 1.89 5.39 12.38
N THR A 108 0.64 5.34 11.96
CA THR A 108 0.16 4.21 11.14
C THR A 108 0.67 4.31 9.70
N ASN A 109 0.45 5.45 9.02
CA ASN A 109 0.67 5.56 7.59
C ASN A 109 2.15 5.72 7.21
N LEU A 110 2.93 6.45 8.00
CA LEU A 110 4.33 6.74 7.66
C LEU A 110 5.32 5.93 8.50
N CYS A 111 5.17 5.95 9.84
CA CYS A 111 6.06 5.16 10.68
C CYS A 111 5.88 3.66 10.45
N GLY A 112 4.64 3.18 10.22
CA GLY A 112 4.36 1.79 9.86
C GLY A 112 5.12 1.33 8.61
N VAL A 113 5.15 2.16 7.56
CA VAL A 113 5.94 1.91 6.34
C VAL A 113 7.44 1.83 6.67
N PHE A 114 7.95 2.75 7.47
CA PHE A 114 9.34 2.72 7.91
C PHE A 114 9.67 1.44 8.71
N HIS A 115 8.81 1.04 9.65
CA HIS A 115 9.05 -0.13 10.49
C HIS A 115 9.12 -1.42 9.68
N THR A 116 8.17 -1.64 8.78
CA THR A 116 8.12 -2.84 7.92
C THR A 116 9.26 -2.86 6.91
N CYS A 117 9.55 -1.74 6.23
CA CYS A 117 10.68 -1.64 5.32
C CYS A 117 12.01 -1.90 6.02
N ARG A 118 12.23 -1.34 7.23
CA ARG A 118 13.42 -1.60 8.03
C ARG A 118 13.56 -3.07 8.40
N ALA A 119 12.46 -3.73 8.72
CA ALA A 119 12.47 -5.14 9.10
C ALA A 119 12.88 -6.05 7.93
N VAL A 120 12.41 -5.79 6.70
CA VAL A 120 12.72 -6.62 5.51
C VAL A 120 14.06 -6.26 4.85
N ALA A 121 14.53 -5.03 4.98
CA ALA A 121 15.65 -4.49 4.19
C ALA A 121 16.90 -5.36 4.25
N ARG A 122 17.32 -5.80 5.45
CA ARG A 122 18.53 -6.61 5.61
C ARG A 122 18.43 -7.97 4.89
N GLY A 123 17.27 -8.62 4.96
CA GLY A 123 17.00 -9.90 4.29
C GLY A 123 17.05 -9.75 2.77
N MET A 124 16.33 -8.78 2.22
CA MET A 124 16.31 -8.48 0.79
C MET A 124 17.69 -8.10 0.26
N MET A 125 18.44 -7.22 0.95
CA MET A 125 19.82 -6.87 0.57
C MET A 125 20.76 -8.07 0.55
N LYS A 126 20.62 -9.00 1.50
CA LYS A 126 21.45 -10.23 1.58
C LYS A 126 21.18 -11.15 0.41
N ARG A 127 19.90 -11.33 0.03
CA ARG A 127 19.51 -12.14 -1.13
C ARG A 127 19.72 -11.44 -2.47
N ARG A 128 20.00 -10.13 -2.45
CA ARG A 128 20.19 -9.28 -3.64
C ARG A 128 18.95 -9.26 -4.55
N GLY A 129 17.78 -9.16 -3.94
CA GLY A 129 16.51 -9.13 -4.64
C GLY A 129 15.35 -8.78 -3.72
N GLY A 130 14.31 -8.22 -4.30
CA GLY A 130 13.06 -7.90 -3.63
C GLY A 130 12.34 -6.71 -4.26
N SER A 131 11.03 -6.65 -4.06
CA SER A 131 10.18 -5.55 -4.50
C SER A 131 9.37 -5.00 -3.33
N ILE A 132 9.50 -3.69 -3.10
CA ILE A 132 8.73 -2.96 -2.09
C ILE A 132 7.78 -2.02 -2.83
N VAL A 133 6.48 -2.14 -2.57
CA VAL A 133 5.45 -1.23 -3.10
C VAL A 133 4.75 -0.55 -1.94
N ASN A 134 4.83 0.77 -1.89
CA ASN A 134 4.20 1.58 -0.87
C ASN A 134 2.95 2.28 -1.42
N ILE A 135 1.80 2.09 -0.79
CA ILE A 135 0.55 2.72 -1.21
C ILE A 135 0.46 4.13 -0.64
N SER A 136 0.63 5.12 -1.51
CA SER A 136 0.42 6.53 -1.20
C SER A 136 -1.02 6.95 -1.54
N SER A 137 -1.19 8.12 -2.09
CA SER A 137 -2.44 8.70 -2.59
C SER A 137 -2.11 9.91 -3.45
N ILE A 138 -2.99 10.25 -4.37
CA ILE A 138 -2.98 11.55 -5.06
C ILE A 138 -2.98 12.72 -4.08
N VAL A 139 -3.62 12.57 -2.92
CA VAL A 139 -3.64 13.56 -1.84
C VAL A 139 -2.23 13.85 -1.29
N GLY A 140 -1.32 12.89 -1.37
CA GLY A 140 0.10 13.09 -1.04
C GLY A 140 0.87 13.98 -2.03
N LEU A 141 0.34 14.17 -3.24
CA LEU A 141 0.93 15.01 -4.30
C LEU A 141 0.33 16.42 -4.31
N HIS A 142 -0.99 16.51 -4.18
CA HIS A 142 -1.74 17.78 -4.37
C HIS A 142 -2.27 18.37 -3.07
N GLY A 143 -2.31 17.59 -1.99
CA GLY A 143 -3.01 17.98 -0.77
C GLY A 143 -4.52 17.87 -0.91
N ASN A 144 -5.22 17.93 0.24
CA ASN A 144 -6.68 18.04 0.28
C ASN A 144 -7.11 18.79 1.53
N PRO A 145 -8.01 19.78 1.44
CA PRO A 145 -8.55 20.46 2.62
C PRO A 145 -9.11 19.47 3.64
N GLY A 146 -8.76 19.67 4.93
CA GLY A 146 -9.16 18.78 6.01
C GLY A 146 -8.33 17.51 6.16
N GLN A 147 -7.27 17.31 5.35
CA GLN A 147 -6.42 16.13 5.36
C GLN A 147 -4.93 16.48 5.49
N THR A 148 -4.58 17.50 6.28
CA THR A 148 -3.16 17.91 6.43
C THR A 148 -2.27 16.82 6.99
N ASN A 149 -2.74 16.03 7.98
CA ASN A 149 -2.07 14.87 8.53
C ASN A 149 -1.93 13.74 7.48
N TYR A 150 -3.01 13.41 6.78
CA TYR A 150 -3.03 12.38 5.76
C TYR A 150 -2.14 12.75 4.57
N SER A 151 -2.27 13.99 4.06
CA SER A 151 -1.42 14.52 2.98
C SER A 151 0.06 14.47 3.35
N ALA A 152 0.42 14.91 4.56
CA ALA A 152 1.79 14.85 5.06
C ALA A 152 2.31 13.42 5.10
N SER A 153 1.51 12.47 5.63
CA SER A 153 1.90 11.06 5.69
C SER A 153 2.12 10.46 4.30
N LYS A 154 1.23 10.74 3.35
CA LYS A 154 1.30 10.19 1.98
C LYS A 154 2.39 10.85 1.14
N ALA A 155 2.65 12.13 1.33
CA ALA A 155 3.82 12.82 0.76
C ALA A 155 5.14 12.27 1.35
N GLY A 156 5.17 12.03 2.66
CA GLY A 156 6.32 11.43 3.35
C GLY A 156 6.69 10.05 2.78
N ILE A 157 5.70 9.21 2.47
CA ILE A 157 5.91 7.91 1.82
C ILE A 157 6.63 8.08 0.48
N ILE A 158 6.28 9.08 -0.32
CA ILE A 158 6.91 9.32 -1.64
C ILE A 158 8.40 9.64 -1.46
N GLY A 159 8.71 10.60 -0.58
CA GLY A 159 10.10 10.96 -0.28
C GLY A 159 10.90 9.80 0.30
N PHE A 160 10.32 9.08 1.26
CA PHE A 160 10.90 7.88 1.85
C PHE A 160 11.22 6.81 0.81
N THR A 161 10.28 6.51 -0.09
CA THR A 161 10.45 5.47 -1.11
C THR A 161 11.55 5.83 -2.11
N LYS A 162 11.64 7.10 -2.54
CA LYS A 162 12.71 7.57 -3.42
C LYS A 162 14.10 7.44 -2.78
N ALA A 163 14.22 7.73 -1.49
CA ALA A 163 15.46 7.54 -0.74
C ALA A 163 15.80 6.05 -0.63
N LEU A 164 14.83 5.22 -0.26
CA LEU A 164 14.97 3.77 -0.12
C LEU A 164 15.42 3.11 -1.44
N ALA A 165 14.83 3.52 -2.58
CA ALA A 165 15.21 3.04 -3.90
C ALA A 165 16.68 3.31 -4.22
N ARG A 166 17.21 4.47 -3.85
CA ARG A 166 18.62 4.83 -4.02
C ARG A 166 19.53 4.03 -3.10
N GLU A 167 19.11 3.79 -1.88
CA GLU A 167 19.87 3.06 -0.87
C GLU A 167 19.98 1.56 -1.18
N LEU A 168 18.89 0.93 -1.62
CA LEU A 168 18.80 -0.50 -1.81
C LEU A 168 19.02 -0.97 -3.27
N GLY A 169 18.98 -0.07 -4.23
CA GLY A 169 19.05 -0.41 -5.67
C GLY A 169 20.30 -1.16 -6.06
N ASN A 170 21.48 -0.83 -5.49
CA ASN A 170 22.73 -1.55 -5.74
C ASN A 170 22.74 -2.99 -5.18
N ARG A 171 21.72 -3.35 -4.41
CA ARG A 171 21.46 -4.69 -3.89
C ARG A 171 20.35 -5.42 -4.64
N GLY A 172 19.89 -4.89 -5.78
CA GLY A 172 18.84 -5.50 -6.58
C GLY A 172 17.44 -5.38 -5.96
N VAL A 173 17.25 -4.52 -4.95
CA VAL A 173 15.94 -4.29 -4.32
C VAL A 173 15.31 -3.07 -4.95
N ARG A 174 14.09 -3.22 -5.46
CA ARG A 174 13.29 -2.13 -6.02
C ARG A 174 12.32 -1.58 -4.97
N ALA A 175 12.07 -0.29 -4.99
CA ALA A 175 11.08 0.34 -4.13
C ALA A 175 10.30 1.38 -4.95
N ASN A 176 8.98 1.22 -5.03
CA ASN A 176 8.09 2.09 -5.81
C ASN A 176 6.86 2.50 -5.01
N VAL A 177 6.18 3.51 -5.47
CA VAL A 177 4.91 4.02 -4.92
C VAL A 177 3.80 3.76 -5.93
N VAL A 178 2.65 3.31 -5.45
CA VAL A 178 1.38 3.43 -6.14
C VAL A 178 0.58 4.52 -5.44
N ALA A 179 0.09 5.50 -6.19
CA ALA A 179 -0.71 6.61 -5.69
C ALA A 179 -2.12 6.56 -6.31
N PRO A 180 -3.08 5.94 -5.63
CA PRO A 180 -4.46 5.91 -6.10
C PRO A 180 -5.12 7.29 -6.06
N GLY A 181 -6.04 7.51 -7.02
CA GLY A 181 -7.05 8.55 -6.95
C GLY A 181 -8.23 8.14 -6.06
N TYR A 182 -9.43 8.51 -6.47
CA TYR A 182 -10.66 8.07 -5.80
C TYR A 182 -11.00 6.63 -6.20
N VAL A 183 -10.96 5.73 -5.21
CA VAL A 183 -11.25 4.30 -5.39
C VAL A 183 -12.51 3.96 -4.61
N ASP A 184 -13.44 3.23 -5.23
CA ASP A 184 -14.68 2.80 -4.57
C ASP A 184 -14.36 1.79 -3.46
N THR A 185 -14.43 2.29 -2.25
CA THR A 185 -14.19 1.54 -1.01
C THR A 185 -15.16 2.02 0.06
N ARG A 186 -15.22 1.34 1.20
CA ARG A 186 -16.02 1.82 2.34
C ARG A 186 -15.68 3.27 2.75
N LEU A 187 -14.46 3.74 2.50
CA LEU A 187 -14.04 5.10 2.83
C LEU A 187 -14.68 6.14 1.89
N THR A 188 -14.95 5.81 0.64
CA THR A 188 -15.56 6.70 -0.34
C THR A 188 -17.08 6.60 -0.41
N GLN A 189 -17.66 5.51 0.11
CA GLN A 189 -19.12 5.32 0.12
C GLN A 189 -19.87 6.33 0.99
N VAL A 190 -19.20 6.88 2.02
CA VAL A 190 -19.78 7.90 2.93
C VAL A 190 -19.74 9.32 2.38
N ILE A 191 -19.14 9.54 1.21
CA ILE A 191 -19.04 10.85 0.56
C ILE A 191 -20.41 11.22 0.00
N ALA A 192 -20.86 12.48 0.20
CA ALA A 192 -22.11 12.98 -0.34
C ALA A 192 -22.13 12.94 -1.88
N ASP A 193 -23.30 12.67 -2.48
CA ASP A 193 -23.43 12.46 -3.93
C ASP A 193 -22.99 13.66 -4.76
N GLU A 194 -23.30 14.89 -4.32
CA GLU A 194 -22.82 16.12 -4.97
C GLU A 194 -21.29 16.20 -5.06
N MET A 195 -20.60 15.76 -3.99
CA MET A 195 -19.15 15.72 -3.97
C MET A 195 -18.63 14.62 -4.89
N LYS A 196 -19.30 13.44 -4.96
CA LYS A 196 -18.94 12.38 -5.89
C LYS A 196 -19.05 12.84 -7.35
N GLU A 197 -20.11 13.57 -7.70
CA GLU A 197 -20.29 14.14 -9.04
C GLU A 197 -19.14 15.10 -9.39
N LEU A 198 -18.76 15.97 -8.45
CA LEU A 198 -17.63 16.88 -8.64
C LEU A 198 -16.30 16.13 -8.83
N MET A 199 -16.07 15.08 -8.06
CA MET A 199 -14.88 14.22 -8.18
C MET A 199 -14.85 13.53 -9.54
N LEU A 200 -15.98 13.00 -9.99
CA LEU A 200 -16.12 12.34 -11.30
C LEU A 200 -15.90 13.33 -12.45
N ALA A 201 -16.46 14.53 -12.35
CA ALA A 201 -16.27 15.58 -13.36
C ALA A 201 -14.79 15.98 -13.55
N ASN A 202 -13.99 15.86 -12.50
CA ASN A 202 -12.54 16.13 -12.55
C ASN A 202 -11.69 14.89 -12.87
N THR A 203 -12.31 13.72 -13.05
CA THR A 203 -11.60 12.48 -13.40
C THR A 203 -11.78 12.19 -14.89
N PRO A 204 -10.76 12.33 -15.74
CA PRO A 204 -10.86 12.14 -17.19
C PRO A 204 -11.51 10.82 -17.62
N LEU A 205 -11.26 9.70 -16.91
CA LEU A 205 -11.90 8.41 -17.20
C LEU A 205 -13.37 8.34 -16.76
N GLY A 206 -13.94 9.37 -16.13
CA GLY A 206 -15.36 9.50 -15.78
C GLY A 206 -15.91 8.45 -14.81
N ARG A 207 -15.04 7.75 -14.08
CA ARG A 207 -15.42 6.77 -13.06
C ARG A 207 -14.47 6.79 -11.88
N PHE A 208 -14.92 6.33 -10.75
CA PHE A 208 -14.00 5.94 -9.67
C PHE A 208 -13.18 4.71 -10.08
N GLY A 209 -11.95 4.62 -9.57
CA GLY A 209 -11.18 3.40 -9.65
C GLY A 209 -11.81 2.30 -8.80
N THR A 210 -11.52 1.06 -9.14
CA THR A 210 -11.82 -0.09 -8.28
C THR A 210 -10.58 -0.50 -7.50
N PRO A 211 -10.71 -1.22 -6.39
CA PRO A 211 -9.56 -1.83 -5.72
C PRO A 211 -8.71 -2.69 -6.67
N GLU A 212 -9.31 -3.33 -7.66
CA GLU A 212 -8.68 -4.18 -8.68
C GLU A 212 -7.83 -3.35 -9.66
N ASP A 213 -8.23 -2.12 -10.01
CA ASP A 213 -7.41 -1.20 -10.81
C ASP A 213 -6.05 -0.95 -10.11
N VAL A 214 -6.09 -0.76 -8.79
CA VAL A 214 -4.87 -0.55 -7.99
C VAL A 214 -4.06 -1.85 -7.85
N ALA A 215 -4.73 -2.98 -7.62
CA ALA A 215 -4.08 -4.27 -7.43
C ALA A 215 -3.30 -4.72 -8.68
N GLY A 216 -3.84 -4.48 -9.89
CA GLY A 216 -3.14 -4.75 -11.14
C GLY A 216 -1.83 -3.97 -11.28
N ALA A 217 -1.83 -2.69 -10.91
CA ALA A 217 -0.63 -1.85 -10.93
C ALA A 217 0.42 -2.34 -9.90
N VAL A 218 -0.02 -2.75 -8.71
CA VAL A 218 0.85 -3.33 -7.68
C VAL A 218 1.46 -4.64 -8.17
N ARG A 219 0.68 -5.55 -8.75
CA ARG A 219 1.19 -6.81 -9.32
C ARG A 219 2.27 -6.54 -10.37
N PHE A 220 2.03 -5.61 -11.30
CA PHE A 220 3.03 -5.24 -12.31
C PHE A 220 4.33 -4.77 -11.64
N LEU A 221 4.27 -3.84 -10.67
CA LEU A 221 5.46 -3.34 -9.99
C LEU A 221 6.18 -4.41 -9.15
N CYS A 222 5.48 -5.47 -8.74
CA CYS A 222 6.08 -6.60 -8.01
C CYS A 222 6.79 -7.59 -8.94
N SER A 223 6.42 -7.65 -10.21
CA SER A 223 6.88 -8.64 -11.18
C SER A 223 8.23 -8.29 -11.85
N ASP A 224 8.78 -9.24 -12.59
CA ASP A 224 10.02 -9.07 -13.35
C ASP A 224 9.88 -8.10 -14.53
N GLU A 225 8.65 -7.88 -15.04
CA GLU A 225 8.37 -6.89 -16.09
C GLU A 225 8.68 -5.46 -15.62
N ALA A 226 8.69 -5.22 -14.31
CA ALA A 226 9.10 -3.96 -13.72
C ALA A 226 10.57 -3.94 -13.24
N ALA A 227 11.42 -4.88 -13.71
CA ALA A 227 12.80 -5.04 -13.23
C ALA A 227 13.67 -3.77 -13.33
N PHE A 228 13.35 -2.86 -14.24
CA PHE A 228 14.10 -1.60 -14.42
C PHE A 228 13.33 -0.37 -13.87
N ILE A 229 12.31 -0.58 -13.02
CA ILE A 229 11.51 0.47 -12.40
C ILE A 229 11.77 0.51 -10.90
N THR A 230 12.38 1.60 -10.42
CA THR A 230 12.58 1.86 -8.99
C THR A 230 12.57 3.36 -8.68
N GLY A 231 12.02 3.75 -7.54
CA GLY A 231 11.85 5.15 -7.14
C GLY A 231 10.68 5.86 -7.82
N GLU A 232 9.86 5.12 -8.58
CA GLU A 232 8.74 5.66 -9.36
C GLU A 232 7.49 5.89 -8.48
N VAL A 233 6.68 6.86 -8.89
CA VAL A 233 5.35 7.14 -8.34
C VAL A 233 4.32 6.91 -9.43
N LEU A 234 3.75 5.71 -9.45
CA LEU A 234 2.74 5.33 -10.43
C LEU A 234 1.37 5.81 -9.97
N LEU A 235 0.80 6.76 -10.70
CA LEU A 235 -0.58 7.22 -10.49
C LEU A 235 -1.56 6.18 -11.02
N VAL A 236 -2.57 5.85 -10.20
CA VAL A 236 -3.72 5.00 -10.58
C VAL A 236 -4.98 5.78 -10.21
N ASP A 237 -5.28 6.81 -10.96
CA ASP A 237 -6.20 7.87 -10.57
C ASP A 237 -7.19 8.29 -11.66
N GLY A 238 -7.19 7.60 -12.80
CA GLY A 238 -8.06 7.93 -13.92
C GLY A 238 -7.75 9.27 -14.59
N GLY A 239 -6.55 9.81 -14.37
CA GLY A 239 -6.09 11.09 -14.91
C GLY A 239 -6.41 12.29 -14.00
N LEU A 240 -6.89 12.07 -12.78
CA LEU A 240 -7.25 13.14 -11.84
C LEU A 240 -6.05 14.04 -11.48
N GLY A 241 -4.83 13.50 -11.50
CA GLY A 241 -3.59 14.19 -11.12
C GLY A 241 -2.82 14.84 -12.26
N MET A 242 -3.39 14.95 -13.45
CA MET A 242 -2.75 15.63 -14.59
C MET A 242 -2.79 17.14 -14.45
#